data_ee0eeeca35f1ea268ff73b852059fe89
#
_entry.id   ee0eeeca35f1ea268ff73b852059fe89
#
_cell.length_a   1.000
_cell.length_b   1.000
_cell.length_c   1.000
_cell.angle_alpha   90.00
_cell.angle_beta   90.00
_cell.angle_gamma   90.00
#
_symmetry.space_group_name_H-M   'P 1'
#
loop_
_entity.id
_entity.type
_entity.pdbx_description
1 polymer ?
#
loop_
_entity_poly.entity_id
_entity_poly.type
_entity_poly.pdbx_seq_one_letter_code
_entity_poly.pdbx_strand_id
1 'polypeptide(L)'
;MVYDKEEPITENLITWVFDENSFVPAAKLVGDKSYSILTDHLGTPYEAYDESGEKVWSAEYDLYGNIHTLEGEKGFIPFRYQGQYYDEEIGLAYNRFRYYLPESGTYISQDPIRLAGGLAFYGYVFDCNGWIDPWGLENVYVVYQAPVLDANGVPTGEIYTGRTKGIGSKDSTEDISRALKKRKSNHHRKDIGSLTPVFVTDNYNAMRGGEHYYIQVEKKAGTAADQINGIADRNFGIDKNGNAKKGNRYMDAFYAENPDLEKLH
;
A
#
# COMPACT_ATOMS: atom_id res chain seq x y z
N MET A 1 -12.54 23.38 9.12
CA MET A 1 -12.18 24.81 9.29
C MET A 1 -13.46 25.60 9.09
N VAL A 2 -13.89 26.35 10.09
CA VAL A 2 -15.10 27.19 10.03
C VAL A 2 -14.65 28.63 9.79
N TYR A 3 -15.32 29.33 8.91
CA TYR A 3 -15.02 30.71 8.57
C TYR A 3 -16.15 31.63 9.03
N ASP A 4 -15.85 32.75 9.62
CA ASP A 4 -16.79 33.84 9.86
C ASP A 4 -16.35 35.05 9.02
N LYS A 5 -17.09 35.27 7.94
CA LYS A 5 -17.00 36.37 6.96
C LYS A 5 -15.67 36.53 6.21
N GLU A 6 -14.51 36.58 6.82
CA GLU A 6 -13.24 36.82 6.13
C GLU A 6 -12.03 36.14 6.81
N GLU A 7 -12.16 35.66 8.05
CA GLU A 7 -11.07 35.00 8.78
C GLU A 7 -11.48 33.60 9.29
N PRO A 8 -10.56 32.64 9.29
CA PRO A 8 -10.85 31.33 9.87
C PRO A 8 -11.02 31.44 11.39
N ILE A 9 -12.10 30.82 11.91
CA ILE A 9 -12.28 30.71 13.36
C ILE A 9 -11.20 29.75 13.88
N THR A 10 -10.27 30.29 14.67
CA THR A 10 -9.13 29.52 15.21
C THR A 10 -9.36 29.10 16.67
N GLU A 11 -10.46 29.50 17.30
CA GLU A 11 -10.83 29.05 18.64
C GLU A 11 -11.09 27.54 18.62
N ASN A 12 -10.39 26.81 19.48
CA ASN A 12 -10.44 25.33 19.59
C ASN A 12 -10.00 24.56 18.34
N LEU A 13 -9.13 25.12 17.52
CA LEU A 13 -8.53 24.40 16.41
C LEU A 13 -7.74 23.20 16.94
N ILE A 14 -8.09 22.00 16.46
CA ILE A 14 -7.34 20.77 16.75
C ILE A 14 -6.35 20.53 15.61
N THR A 15 -5.07 20.42 15.96
CA THR A 15 -4.01 20.04 15.02
C THR A 15 -3.50 18.65 15.36
N TRP A 16 -3.50 17.76 14.38
CA TRP A 16 -2.95 16.43 14.50
C TRP A 16 -1.56 16.37 13.90
N VAL A 17 -0.61 15.84 14.64
CA VAL A 17 0.75 15.57 14.18
C VAL A 17 0.86 14.08 13.91
N PHE A 18 1.41 13.74 12.77
CA PHE A 18 1.65 12.35 12.35
C PHE A 18 3.14 12.09 12.18
N ASP A 19 3.54 10.85 12.33
CA ASP A 19 4.91 10.41 12.01
C ASP A 19 5.23 10.68 10.54
N GLU A 20 6.49 10.94 10.25
CA GLU A 20 6.95 11.29 8.91
C GLU A 20 6.58 10.23 7.87
N ASN A 21 5.90 10.67 6.80
CA ASN A 21 5.43 9.81 5.69
C ASN A 21 4.50 8.65 6.12
N SER A 22 3.76 8.81 7.21
CA SER A 22 2.81 7.81 7.70
C SER A 22 1.47 8.44 8.10
N PHE A 23 0.49 7.60 8.46
CA PHE A 23 -0.77 8.00 9.07
C PHE A 23 -0.82 7.64 10.57
N VAL A 24 0.34 7.38 11.17
CA VAL A 24 0.46 7.12 12.61
C VAL A 24 0.35 8.43 13.38
N PRO A 25 -0.68 8.65 14.20
CA PRO A 25 -0.82 9.86 14.97
C PRO A 25 0.21 9.88 16.12
N ALA A 26 1.02 10.95 16.20
CA ALA A 26 2.05 11.13 17.21
C ALA A 26 1.64 12.13 18.30
N ALA A 27 0.88 13.18 17.94
CA ALA A 27 0.40 14.16 18.91
C ALA A 27 -0.89 14.84 18.48
N LYS A 28 -1.61 15.38 19.48
CA LYS A 28 -2.77 16.26 19.36
C LYS A 28 -2.46 17.60 20.00
N LEU A 29 -2.67 18.69 19.26
CA LEU A 29 -2.51 20.05 19.77
C LEU A 29 -3.87 20.74 19.80
N VAL A 30 -4.23 21.37 20.91
CA VAL A 30 -5.48 22.12 21.10
C VAL A 30 -5.20 23.40 21.87
N GLY A 31 -5.21 24.53 21.19
CA GLY A 31 -4.78 25.81 21.80
C GLY A 31 -3.33 25.70 22.30
N ASP A 32 -3.12 25.97 23.59
CA ASP A 32 -1.81 25.90 24.24
C ASP A 32 -1.50 24.51 24.85
N LYS A 33 -2.37 23.53 24.66
CA LYS A 33 -2.20 22.18 25.21
C LYS A 33 -1.68 21.22 24.14
N SER A 34 -0.76 20.36 24.54
CA SER A 34 -0.25 19.27 23.72
C SER A 34 -0.46 17.92 24.41
N TYR A 35 -0.72 16.91 23.59
CA TYR A 35 -0.92 15.55 24.05
C TYR A 35 -0.09 14.60 23.19
N SER A 36 0.74 13.79 23.83
CA SER A 36 1.49 12.72 23.16
C SER A 36 0.58 11.50 22.98
N ILE A 37 0.65 10.87 21.81
CA ILE A 37 -0.16 9.70 21.47
C ILE A 37 0.76 8.49 21.36
N LEU A 38 0.45 7.42 22.08
CA LEU A 38 1.11 6.12 21.93
C LEU A 38 0.28 5.23 21.02
N THR A 39 0.98 4.50 20.15
CA THR A 39 0.39 3.61 19.17
C THR A 39 0.99 2.21 19.28
N ASP A 40 0.22 1.21 18.85
CA ASP A 40 0.71 -0.17 18.74
C ASP A 40 1.69 -0.30 17.52
N HIS A 41 2.14 -1.52 17.28
CA HIS A 41 3.06 -1.84 16.19
C HIS A 41 2.46 -1.63 14.78
N LEU A 42 1.15 -1.50 14.64
CA LEU A 42 0.44 -1.16 13.41
C LEU A 42 0.09 0.32 13.31
N GLY A 43 0.41 1.12 14.35
CA GLY A 43 0.13 2.54 14.41
C GLY A 43 -1.29 2.88 14.87
N THR A 44 -1.99 1.95 15.51
CA THR A 44 -3.30 2.18 16.13
C THR A 44 -3.11 2.88 17.47
N PRO A 45 -3.71 4.04 17.73
CA PRO A 45 -3.57 4.74 19.00
C PRO A 45 -4.26 3.98 20.13
N TYR A 46 -3.57 3.82 21.26
CA TYR A 46 -4.15 3.14 22.42
C TYR A 46 -4.05 3.93 23.73
N GLU A 47 -3.16 4.93 23.84
CA GLU A 47 -3.07 5.82 25.00
C GLU A 47 -2.69 7.25 24.56
N ALA A 48 -3.09 8.25 25.38
CA ALA A 48 -2.62 9.62 25.26
C ALA A 48 -2.28 10.21 26.62
N TYR A 49 -1.23 11.04 26.64
CA TYR A 49 -0.68 11.68 27.82
C TYR A 49 -0.58 13.19 27.62
N ASP A 50 -0.86 13.94 28.66
CA ASP A 50 -0.66 15.39 28.69
C ASP A 50 0.82 15.76 28.92
N GLU A 51 1.10 17.08 28.97
CA GLU A 51 2.45 17.62 29.19
C GLU A 51 3.02 17.29 30.59
N SER A 52 2.18 16.95 31.56
CA SER A 52 2.62 16.53 32.89
C SER A 52 2.97 15.03 32.95
N GLY A 53 2.66 14.29 31.89
CA GLY A 53 2.82 12.85 31.81
C GLY A 53 1.63 12.11 32.46
N GLU A 54 0.49 12.78 32.70
CA GLU A 54 -0.73 12.14 33.15
C GLU A 54 -1.48 11.53 31.97
N LYS A 55 -1.94 10.26 32.13
CA LYS A 55 -2.74 9.60 31.11
C LYS A 55 -4.15 10.21 31.08
N VAL A 56 -4.51 10.80 29.94
CA VAL A 56 -5.79 11.48 29.73
C VAL A 56 -6.79 10.69 28.91
N TRP A 57 -6.30 9.67 28.21
CA TRP A 57 -7.13 8.83 27.36
C TRP A 57 -6.47 7.47 27.15
N SER A 58 -7.28 6.40 27.12
CA SER A 58 -6.86 5.08 26.64
C SER A 58 -8.02 4.30 26.03
N ALA A 59 -7.71 3.45 25.05
CA ALA A 59 -8.67 2.58 24.39
C ALA A 59 -8.09 1.19 24.15
N GLU A 60 -8.91 0.17 24.38
CA GLU A 60 -8.65 -1.20 23.97
C GLU A 60 -9.60 -1.55 22.82
N TYR A 61 -9.06 -2.21 21.82
CA TYR A 61 -9.78 -2.56 20.60
C TYR A 61 -9.98 -4.07 20.49
N ASP A 62 -11.11 -4.45 19.88
CA ASP A 62 -11.26 -5.80 19.36
C ASP A 62 -10.46 -5.99 18.06
N LEU A 63 -10.49 -7.22 17.50
CA LEU A 63 -9.78 -7.58 16.28
C LEU A 63 -10.20 -6.73 15.06
N TYR A 64 -11.36 -6.10 15.09
CA TYR A 64 -11.92 -5.32 13.98
C TYR A 64 -11.88 -3.81 14.21
N GLY A 65 -11.23 -3.37 15.30
CA GLY A 65 -11.04 -1.95 15.58
C GLY A 65 -12.23 -1.28 16.28
N ASN A 66 -13.20 -2.05 16.81
CA ASN A 66 -14.15 -1.48 17.76
C ASN A 66 -13.46 -1.22 19.09
N ILE A 67 -13.79 -0.11 19.73
CA ILE A 67 -13.37 0.16 21.09
C ILE A 67 -14.17 -0.73 22.05
N HIS A 68 -13.45 -1.62 22.74
CA HIS A 68 -14.01 -2.50 23.78
C HIS A 68 -14.01 -1.83 25.15
N THR A 69 -12.91 -1.15 25.49
CA THR A 69 -12.74 -0.41 26.74
C THR A 69 -12.26 1.00 26.41
N LEU A 70 -12.83 2.01 27.07
CA LEU A 70 -12.47 3.41 26.88
C LEU A 70 -12.34 4.10 28.23
N GLU A 71 -11.20 4.77 28.44
CA GLU A 71 -11.01 5.73 29.52
C GLU A 71 -10.79 7.13 28.92
N GLY A 72 -11.37 8.16 29.52
CA GLY A 72 -11.34 9.52 29.00
C GLY A 72 -12.51 9.89 28.12
N GLU A 73 -12.38 10.96 27.36
CA GLU A 73 -13.44 11.50 26.50
C GLU A 73 -13.62 10.67 25.24
N LYS A 74 -14.85 10.28 24.95
CA LYS A 74 -15.20 9.64 23.69
C LYS A 74 -14.94 10.62 22.53
N GLY A 75 -14.27 10.17 21.46
CA GLY A 75 -13.90 11.07 20.36
C GLY A 75 -12.61 11.87 20.61
N PHE A 76 -11.96 11.76 21.77
CA PHE A 76 -10.70 12.43 22.04
C PHE A 76 -9.64 12.13 20.98
N ILE A 77 -9.53 10.86 20.54
CA ILE A 77 -8.76 10.41 19.37
C ILE A 77 -9.72 9.70 18.40
N PRO A 78 -10.01 10.30 17.25
CA PRO A 78 -10.96 9.71 16.28
C PRO A 78 -10.32 8.66 15.36
N PHE A 79 -9.03 8.44 15.47
CA PHE A 79 -8.32 7.48 14.60
C PHE A 79 -8.53 6.05 15.08
N ARG A 80 -8.50 5.10 14.12
CA ARG A 80 -8.50 3.66 14.34
C ARG A 80 -7.25 3.08 13.69
N TYR A 81 -7.38 2.06 12.82
CA TYR A 81 -6.23 1.61 12.03
C TYR A 81 -5.66 2.75 11.18
N GLN A 82 -4.41 2.63 10.76
CA GLN A 82 -3.77 3.67 9.95
C GLN A 82 -4.63 4.06 8.73
N GLY A 83 -4.84 5.36 8.56
CA GLY A 83 -5.65 5.93 7.49
C GLY A 83 -7.15 6.00 7.80
N GLN A 84 -7.60 5.48 8.94
CA GLN A 84 -9.00 5.50 9.35
C GLN A 84 -9.31 6.66 10.29
N TYR A 85 -10.38 7.40 9.97
CA TYR A 85 -11.01 8.39 10.83
C TYR A 85 -12.43 7.90 11.17
N TYR A 86 -12.68 7.65 12.45
CA TYR A 86 -13.97 7.16 12.92
C TYR A 86 -14.96 8.30 13.06
N ASP A 87 -16.08 8.19 12.36
CA ASP A 87 -17.22 9.09 12.45
C ASP A 87 -18.25 8.49 13.41
N GLU A 88 -18.39 9.12 14.59
CA GLU A 88 -19.30 8.65 15.63
C GLU A 88 -20.77 8.80 15.26
N GLU A 89 -21.12 9.76 14.40
CA GLU A 89 -22.50 10.02 14.02
C GLU A 89 -23.09 8.87 13.19
N ILE A 90 -22.26 8.26 12.35
CA ILE A 90 -22.68 7.17 11.46
C ILE A 90 -22.11 5.80 11.88
N GLY A 91 -21.21 5.75 12.87
CA GLY A 91 -20.61 4.50 13.36
C GLY A 91 -19.64 3.83 12.37
N LEU A 92 -19.07 4.56 11.44
CA LEU A 92 -18.18 4.07 10.40
C LEU A 92 -16.79 4.71 10.50
N ALA A 93 -15.78 4.00 10.08
CA ALA A 93 -14.45 4.57 9.91
C ALA A 93 -14.24 4.97 8.44
N TYR A 94 -14.09 6.27 8.19
CA TYR A 94 -13.71 6.79 6.87
C TYR A 94 -12.27 6.42 6.57
N ASN A 95 -12.05 5.62 5.54
CA ASN A 95 -10.75 5.16 5.10
C ASN A 95 -10.51 5.61 3.64
N ARG A 96 -10.42 6.93 3.46
CA ARG A 96 -10.18 7.66 2.22
C ARG A 96 -11.12 7.32 1.03
N PHE A 97 -11.05 6.11 0.48
CA PHE A 97 -11.87 5.70 -0.67
C PHE A 97 -13.04 4.82 -0.29
N ARG A 98 -13.06 4.29 0.92
CA ARG A 98 -14.12 3.41 1.44
C ARG A 98 -14.49 3.77 2.87
N TYR A 99 -15.70 3.40 3.26
CA TYR A 99 -16.10 3.38 4.67
C TYR A 99 -15.99 1.96 5.21
N TYR A 100 -15.34 1.83 6.33
CA TYR A 100 -15.14 0.58 7.05
C TYR A 100 -16.13 0.49 8.21
N LEU A 101 -16.78 -0.67 8.36
CA LEU A 101 -17.70 -0.98 9.45
C LEU A 101 -16.99 -1.87 10.47
N PRO A 102 -16.57 -1.34 11.63
CA PRO A 102 -15.85 -2.13 12.63
C PRO A 102 -16.65 -3.31 13.16
N GLU A 103 -17.98 -3.21 13.30
CA GLU A 103 -18.84 -4.31 13.77
C GLU A 103 -18.71 -5.59 12.94
N SER A 104 -18.49 -5.47 11.64
CA SER A 104 -18.35 -6.61 10.72
C SER A 104 -16.91 -6.88 10.29
N GLY A 105 -15.99 -5.96 10.56
CA GLY A 105 -14.62 -6.07 10.07
C GLY A 105 -14.47 -5.89 8.56
N THR A 106 -15.42 -5.19 7.90
CA THR A 106 -15.49 -5.10 6.45
C THR A 106 -15.77 -3.68 5.98
N TYR A 107 -15.46 -3.39 4.73
CA TYR A 107 -15.93 -2.19 4.07
C TYR A 107 -17.41 -2.30 3.72
N ILE A 108 -18.15 -1.18 3.74
CA ILE A 108 -19.59 -1.16 3.37
C ILE A 108 -19.81 -1.01 1.85
N SER A 109 -18.76 -0.71 1.09
CA SER A 109 -18.80 -0.65 -0.37
C SER A 109 -17.83 -1.65 -0.97
N GLN A 110 -18.14 -2.09 -2.18
CA GLN A 110 -17.19 -2.90 -2.95
C GLN A 110 -15.91 -2.12 -3.19
N ASP A 111 -14.80 -2.85 -3.29
CA ASP A 111 -13.55 -2.25 -3.72
C ASP A 111 -13.76 -1.53 -5.06
N PRO A 112 -13.38 -0.25 -5.19
CA PRO A 112 -13.44 0.47 -6.46
C PRO A 112 -12.75 -0.24 -7.61
N ILE A 113 -11.73 -1.05 -7.31
CA ILE A 113 -10.98 -1.86 -8.29
C ILE A 113 -11.59 -3.26 -8.52
N ARG A 114 -12.69 -3.60 -7.85
CA ARG A 114 -13.51 -4.82 -8.06
C ARG A 114 -12.71 -6.14 -7.91
N LEU A 115 -12.87 -7.07 -8.90
CA LEU A 115 -12.19 -8.36 -8.94
C LEU A 115 -10.66 -8.26 -8.96
N ALA A 116 -10.14 -7.11 -9.34
CA ALA A 116 -8.73 -6.83 -9.32
C ALA A 116 -8.18 -6.78 -7.88
N GLY A 117 -9.02 -6.41 -6.90
CA GLY A 117 -8.78 -6.49 -5.47
C GLY A 117 -8.91 -7.88 -4.85
N GLY A 118 -9.10 -8.92 -5.63
CA GLY A 118 -9.32 -10.27 -5.12
C GLY A 118 -10.80 -10.64 -5.00
N LEU A 119 -11.09 -11.80 -4.40
CA LEU A 119 -12.46 -12.30 -4.22
C LEU A 119 -13.18 -11.71 -2.99
N ALA A 120 -12.46 -11.01 -2.13
CA ALA A 120 -13.02 -10.42 -0.90
C ALA A 120 -13.39 -8.94 -1.12
N PHE A 121 -14.37 -8.65 -1.97
CA PHE A 121 -14.78 -7.29 -2.37
C PHE A 121 -15.02 -6.30 -1.24
N TYR A 122 -15.33 -6.79 -0.05
CA TYR A 122 -15.59 -6.00 1.16
C TYR A 122 -14.54 -6.22 2.24
N GLY A 123 -13.54 -7.04 2.00
CA GLY A 123 -12.47 -7.34 2.97
C GLY A 123 -11.61 -6.12 3.26
N TYR A 124 -11.16 -5.97 4.52
CA TYR A 124 -10.20 -4.96 4.92
C TYR A 124 -8.77 -5.44 4.58
N VAL A 125 -8.27 -6.42 5.29
CA VAL A 125 -6.97 -7.06 5.07
C VAL A 125 -7.06 -8.55 5.38
N PHE A 126 -6.09 -9.33 4.92
CA PHE A 126 -6.06 -10.77 5.16
C PHE A 126 -5.81 -11.13 6.64
N ASP A 127 -4.99 -10.34 7.33
CA ASP A 127 -4.61 -10.53 8.73
C ASP A 127 -4.50 -9.17 9.42
N CYS A 128 -5.47 -8.83 10.25
CA CYS A 128 -5.53 -7.56 10.96
C CYS A 128 -4.43 -7.39 12.03
N ASN A 129 -3.72 -8.47 12.41
CA ASN A 129 -2.60 -8.37 13.35
C ASN A 129 -1.26 -8.04 12.71
N GLY A 130 -1.16 -8.11 11.39
CA GLY A 130 0.10 -7.91 10.67
C GLY A 130 0.02 -6.99 9.46
N TRP A 131 -1.19 -6.62 9.07
CA TRP A 131 -1.44 -5.86 7.84
C TRP A 131 -2.37 -4.68 8.09
N ILE A 132 -2.13 -3.60 7.35
CA ILE A 132 -2.97 -2.39 7.34
C ILE A 132 -3.29 -2.01 5.90
N ASP A 133 -4.44 -1.36 5.73
CA ASP A 133 -4.87 -0.72 4.47
C ASP A 133 -5.08 0.79 4.68
N PRO A 134 -4.01 1.61 4.69
CA PRO A 134 -4.09 3.03 5.03
C PRO A 134 -4.86 3.87 4.00
N TRP A 135 -5.16 3.30 2.85
CA TRP A 135 -5.79 4.02 1.75
C TRP A 135 -7.22 3.55 1.45
N GLY A 136 -7.67 2.46 2.07
CA GLY A 136 -8.90 1.80 1.64
C GLY A 136 -8.80 1.26 0.21
N LEU A 137 -7.58 0.92 -0.23
CA LEU A 137 -7.26 0.44 -1.57
C LEU A 137 -6.17 -0.63 -1.47
N GLU A 138 -6.14 -1.52 -2.45
CA GLU A 138 -5.11 -2.55 -2.50
C GLU A 138 -3.72 -2.06 -2.94
N ASN A 139 -2.78 -3.01 -2.93
CA ASN A 139 -1.43 -2.74 -3.40
C ASN A 139 -1.38 -2.61 -4.91
N VAL A 140 -0.72 -1.59 -5.42
CA VAL A 140 -0.32 -1.51 -6.81
C VAL A 140 1.03 -2.18 -6.99
N TYR A 141 1.09 -3.13 -7.91
CA TYR A 141 2.33 -3.79 -8.31
C TYR A 141 2.76 -3.28 -9.68
N VAL A 142 4.03 -2.93 -9.80
CA VAL A 142 4.58 -2.36 -11.02
C VAL A 142 5.78 -3.17 -11.47
N VAL A 143 5.73 -3.69 -12.70
CA VAL A 143 6.90 -4.14 -13.45
C VAL A 143 7.42 -2.94 -14.23
N TYR A 144 8.70 -2.67 -14.10
CA TYR A 144 9.34 -1.53 -14.74
C TYR A 144 10.58 -1.98 -15.52
N GLN A 145 10.92 -1.19 -16.54
CA GLN A 145 12.17 -1.26 -17.25
C GLN A 145 12.98 0.01 -17.04
N ALA A 146 14.29 -0.10 -17.14
CA ALA A 146 15.22 1.01 -17.08
C ALA A 146 16.44 0.74 -17.96
N PRO A 147 16.93 1.73 -18.73
CA PRO A 147 18.18 1.58 -19.46
C PRO A 147 19.35 1.46 -18.50
N VAL A 148 20.30 0.58 -18.80
CA VAL A 148 21.60 0.53 -18.13
C VAL A 148 22.47 1.66 -18.69
N LEU A 149 23.16 2.37 -17.79
CA LEU A 149 23.99 3.52 -18.13
C LEU A 149 25.46 3.18 -17.96
N ASP A 150 26.30 3.69 -18.83
CA ASP A 150 27.75 3.64 -18.67
C ASP A 150 28.26 4.63 -17.58
N ALA A 151 29.55 4.70 -17.38
CA ALA A 151 30.19 5.59 -16.39
C ALA A 151 29.96 7.10 -16.70
N ASN A 152 29.58 7.44 -17.92
CA ASN A 152 29.28 8.81 -18.36
C ASN A 152 27.79 9.13 -18.31
N GLY A 153 26.94 8.17 -17.90
CA GLY A 153 25.48 8.30 -17.86
C GLY A 153 24.79 8.10 -19.20
N VAL A 154 25.47 7.50 -20.18
CA VAL A 154 24.92 7.22 -21.52
C VAL A 154 24.33 5.80 -21.53
N PRO A 155 23.12 5.58 -22.13
CA PRO A 155 22.55 4.26 -22.27
C PRO A 155 23.45 3.29 -23.05
N THR A 156 23.68 2.10 -22.51
CA THR A 156 24.50 1.03 -23.11
C THR A 156 23.76 0.23 -24.17
N GLY A 157 22.44 0.36 -24.25
CA GLY A 157 21.55 -0.48 -25.05
C GLY A 157 20.99 -1.66 -24.26
N GLU A 158 21.50 -1.94 -23.08
CA GLU A 158 20.94 -2.96 -22.18
C GLU A 158 19.75 -2.43 -21.38
N ILE A 159 18.79 -3.30 -21.12
CA ILE A 159 17.56 -3.02 -20.37
C ILE A 159 17.53 -3.85 -19.09
N TYR A 160 17.39 -3.19 -17.97
CA TYR A 160 17.10 -3.83 -16.69
C TYR A 160 15.60 -3.90 -16.47
N THR A 161 15.06 -5.09 -16.22
CA THR A 161 13.66 -5.29 -15.83
C THR A 161 13.59 -5.60 -14.34
N GLY A 162 12.69 -4.93 -13.64
CA GLY A 162 12.47 -5.16 -12.22
C GLY A 162 11.03 -4.92 -11.82
N ARG A 163 10.75 -5.13 -10.53
CA ARG A 163 9.42 -4.92 -9.98
C ARG A 163 9.47 -4.12 -8.68
N THR A 164 8.34 -3.51 -8.38
CA THR A 164 8.10 -2.84 -7.10
C THR A 164 6.63 -2.97 -6.70
N LYS A 165 6.34 -2.60 -5.46
CA LYS A 165 4.97 -2.41 -4.99
C LYS A 165 4.82 -1.02 -4.37
N GLY A 166 3.63 -0.48 -4.46
CA GLY A 166 3.18 0.71 -3.76
C GLY A 166 1.81 0.45 -3.15
N ILE A 167 1.31 1.45 -2.45
CA ILE A 167 -0.06 1.50 -1.96
C ILE A 167 -0.82 2.42 -2.90
N GLY A 168 -2.01 2.02 -3.35
CA GLY A 168 -2.84 2.80 -4.25
C GLY A 168 -3.40 2.00 -5.41
N SER A 169 -4.01 2.71 -6.37
CA SER A 169 -4.67 2.12 -7.53
C SER A 169 -3.70 1.91 -8.70
N LYS A 170 -3.87 0.81 -9.43
CA LYS A 170 -3.17 0.55 -10.70
C LYS A 170 -3.54 1.55 -11.80
N ASP A 171 -4.69 2.21 -11.68
CA ASP A 171 -5.18 3.20 -12.63
C ASP A 171 -4.74 4.63 -12.27
N SER A 172 -4.06 4.80 -11.11
CA SER A 172 -3.54 6.09 -10.63
C SER A 172 -2.08 6.29 -11.06
N THR A 173 -1.86 7.20 -12.00
CA THR A 173 -0.50 7.61 -12.40
C THR A 173 0.35 8.17 -11.26
N GLU A 174 -0.29 8.80 -10.26
CA GLU A 174 0.40 9.34 -9.09
C GLU A 174 0.90 8.23 -8.17
N ASP A 175 0.09 7.20 -7.92
CA ASP A 175 0.45 6.07 -7.06
C ASP A 175 1.55 5.22 -7.71
N ILE A 176 1.45 4.96 -9.02
CA ILE A 176 2.49 4.31 -9.81
C ILE A 176 3.80 5.11 -9.75
N SER A 177 3.73 6.42 -9.97
CA SER A 177 4.90 7.31 -9.90
C SER A 177 5.54 7.31 -8.51
N ARG A 178 4.73 7.32 -7.44
CA ARG A 178 5.20 7.26 -6.05
C ARG A 178 5.93 5.94 -5.78
N ALA A 179 5.36 4.81 -6.21
CA ALA A 179 5.98 3.49 -6.08
C ALA A 179 7.33 3.43 -6.81
N LEU A 180 7.41 3.94 -8.04
CA LEU A 180 8.63 3.99 -8.83
C LEU A 180 9.69 4.92 -8.23
N LYS A 181 9.31 6.13 -7.76
CA LYS A 181 10.22 7.06 -7.08
C LYS A 181 10.84 6.43 -5.83
N LYS A 182 10.00 5.82 -4.97
CA LYS A 182 10.48 5.10 -3.78
C LYS A 182 11.40 3.94 -4.16
N ARG A 183 11.11 3.19 -5.21
CA ARG A 183 11.96 2.12 -5.71
C ARG A 183 13.29 2.65 -6.23
N LYS A 184 13.28 3.74 -7.01
CA LYS A 184 14.49 4.35 -7.58
C LYS A 184 15.44 4.83 -6.48
N SER A 185 14.95 5.50 -5.44
CA SER A 185 15.77 5.99 -4.32
C SER A 185 16.47 4.85 -3.58
N ASN A 186 15.80 3.69 -3.42
CA ASN A 186 16.31 2.52 -2.69
C ASN A 186 16.83 1.40 -3.62
N HIS A 187 17.10 1.70 -4.89
CA HIS A 187 17.52 0.69 -5.85
C HIS A 187 18.94 0.21 -5.57
N HIS A 188 19.15 -1.12 -5.60
CA HIS A 188 20.47 -1.73 -5.39
C HIS A 188 21.45 -1.42 -6.53
N ARG A 189 20.98 -1.29 -7.79
CA ARG A 189 21.77 -0.83 -8.93
C ARG A 189 21.70 0.69 -9.03
N LYS A 190 22.86 1.32 -9.17
CA LYS A 190 22.98 2.79 -9.33
C LYS A 190 23.23 3.19 -10.77
N ASP A 191 23.58 2.21 -11.60
CA ASP A 191 23.90 2.32 -13.02
C ASP A 191 22.68 2.20 -13.95
N ILE A 192 21.48 2.47 -13.46
CA ILE A 192 20.26 2.44 -14.27
C ILE A 192 19.64 3.84 -14.39
N GLY A 193 19.00 4.11 -15.52
CA GLY A 193 18.28 5.34 -15.80
C GLY A 193 16.93 5.44 -15.08
N SER A 194 16.02 6.21 -15.66
CA SER A 194 14.66 6.37 -15.16
C SER A 194 13.90 5.06 -15.23
N LEU A 195 13.05 4.79 -14.20
CA LEU A 195 12.19 3.63 -14.20
C LEU A 195 10.91 3.93 -14.99
N THR A 196 10.65 3.16 -16.04
CA THR A 196 9.45 3.25 -16.86
C THR A 196 8.53 2.07 -16.57
N PRO A 197 7.26 2.26 -16.19
CA PRO A 197 6.34 1.15 -15.97
C PRO A 197 6.01 0.47 -17.31
N VAL A 198 6.08 -0.86 -17.35
CA VAL A 198 5.73 -1.66 -18.54
C VAL A 198 4.54 -2.58 -18.27
N PHE A 199 4.24 -2.86 -17.01
CA PHE A 199 3.05 -3.57 -16.60
C PHE A 199 2.66 -3.15 -15.18
N VAL A 200 1.38 -2.87 -14.99
CA VAL A 200 0.82 -2.45 -13.70
C VAL A 200 -0.38 -3.32 -13.38
N THR A 201 -0.44 -3.84 -12.18
CA THR A 201 -1.48 -4.76 -11.72
C THR A 201 -1.66 -4.64 -10.20
N ASP A 202 -2.78 -5.06 -9.70
CA ASP A 202 -3.06 -5.30 -8.28
C ASP A 202 -2.85 -6.78 -7.90
N ASN A 203 -2.59 -7.64 -8.88
CA ASN A 203 -2.36 -9.06 -8.68
C ASN A 203 -0.86 -9.37 -8.54
N TYR A 204 -0.43 -9.78 -7.35
CA TYR A 204 0.95 -10.18 -7.09
C TYR A 204 1.46 -11.29 -8.04
N ASN A 205 0.60 -12.27 -8.36
CA ASN A 205 1.00 -13.37 -9.24
C ASN A 205 1.20 -12.87 -10.67
N ALA A 206 0.32 -12.01 -11.16
CA ALA A 206 0.46 -11.39 -12.48
C ALA A 206 1.73 -10.52 -12.57
N MET A 207 2.05 -9.74 -11.54
CA MET A 207 3.31 -8.99 -11.48
C MET A 207 4.54 -9.92 -11.58
N ARG A 208 4.53 -11.06 -10.86
CA ARG A 208 5.63 -12.03 -10.92
C ARG A 208 5.78 -12.65 -12.31
N GLY A 209 4.64 -12.95 -12.96
CA GLY A 209 4.62 -13.42 -14.35
C GLY A 209 5.14 -12.35 -15.31
N GLY A 210 4.66 -11.13 -15.17
CA GLY A 210 5.07 -9.99 -15.99
C GLY A 210 6.58 -9.68 -15.89
N GLU A 211 7.15 -9.65 -14.68
CA GLU A 211 8.60 -9.52 -14.54
C GLU A 211 9.36 -10.60 -15.32
N HIS A 212 8.95 -11.85 -15.18
CA HIS A 212 9.57 -12.95 -15.92
C HIS A 212 9.41 -12.78 -17.43
N TYR A 213 8.20 -12.48 -17.90
CA TYR A 213 7.91 -12.25 -19.31
C TYR A 213 8.81 -11.20 -19.94
N TYR A 214 8.88 -10.01 -19.36
CA TYR A 214 9.69 -8.92 -19.91
C TYR A 214 11.19 -9.21 -19.87
N ILE A 215 11.70 -9.93 -18.86
CA ILE A 215 13.09 -10.41 -18.84
C ILE A 215 13.34 -11.36 -20.02
N GLN A 216 12.41 -12.30 -20.32
CA GLN A 216 12.58 -13.22 -21.43
C GLN A 216 12.52 -12.52 -22.81
N VAL A 217 11.65 -11.53 -22.94
CA VAL A 217 11.59 -10.68 -24.17
C VAL A 217 12.93 -10.00 -24.41
N GLU A 218 13.52 -9.36 -23.41
CA GLU A 218 14.81 -8.70 -23.54
C GLU A 218 15.95 -9.70 -23.79
N LYS A 219 15.93 -10.87 -23.16
CA LYS A 219 16.91 -11.94 -23.43
C LYS A 219 16.84 -12.42 -24.90
N LYS A 220 15.63 -12.61 -25.42
CA LYS A 220 15.41 -13.01 -26.81
C LYS A 220 15.88 -11.93 -27.81
N ALA A 221 15.74 -10.67 -27.44
CA ALA A 221 16.21 -9.52 -28.20
C ALA A 221 17.74 -9.29 -28.09
N GLY A 222 18.42 -9.92 -27.11
CA GLY A 222 19.84 -9.68 -26.85
C GLY A 222 20.12 -8.36 -26.09
N THR A 223 19.11 -7.75 -25.50
CA THR A 223 19.17 -6.46 -24.80
C THR A 223 19.05 -6.58 -23.28
N ALA A 224 18.82 -7.79 -22.76
CA ALA A 224 18.72 -8.00 -21.33
C ALA A 224 20.02 -7.65 -20.59
N ALA A 225 19.92 -6.80 -19.57
CA ALA A 225 21.01 -6.61 -18.62
C ALA A 225 21.35 -7.95 -17.94
N ASP A 226 22.60 -8.08 -17.47
CA ASP A 226 23.05 -9.28 -16.74
C ASP A 226 22.22 -9.46 -15.46
N GLN A 227 21.19 -10.26 -15.56
CA GLN A 227 20.25 -10.58 -14.50
C GLN A 227 19.67 -11.98 -14.61
N ILE A 228 19.32 -12.55 -13.45
CA ILE A 228 18.67 -13.86 -13.39
C ILE A 228 17.21 -13.77 -13.85
N ASN A 229 16.63 -14.91 -14.23
CA ASN A 229 15.21 -15.01 -14.54
C ASN A 229 14.36 -14.58 -13.35
N GLY A 230 13.27 -13.84 -13.60
CA GLY A 230 12.31 -13.44 -12.58
C GLY A 230 11.66 -14.62 -11.84
N ILE A 231 11.54 -15.77 -12.56
CA ILE A 231 11.11 -17.05 -12.01
C ILE A 231 12.17 -18.10 -12.36
N ALA A 232 12.65 -18.82 -11.37
CA ALA A 232 13.61 -19.90 -11.60
C ALA A 232 12.94 -21.10 -12.29
N ASP A 233 13.65 -21.76 -13.21
CA ASP A 233 13.11 -22.86 -14.05
C ASP A 233 12.53 -24.01 -13.22
N ARG A 234 13.14 -24.33 -12.05
CA ARG A 234 12.63 -25.35 -11.10
C ARG A 234 11.21 -25.07 -10.58
N ASN A 235 10.70 -23.85 -10.73
CA ASN A 235 9.35 -23.43 -10.31
C ASN A 235 8.29 -23.64 -11.40
N PHE A 236 8.67 -24.11 -12.58
CA PHE A 236 7.74 -24.48 -13.64
C PHE A 236 7.40 -25.99 -13.62
N GLY A 237 6.34 -26.36 -14.34
CA GLY A 237 5.86 -27.74 -14.43
C GLY A 237 4.86 -28.11 -13.32
N ILE A 238 4.78 -29.39 -13.02
CA ILE A 238 3.84 -30.00 -12.07
C ILE A 238 4.61 -30.51 -10.85
N ASP A 239 4.05 -30.36 -9.68
CA ASP A 239 4.60 -30.89 -8.44
C ASP A 239 4.28 -32.38 -8.26
N LYS A 240 4.82 -32.99 -7.20
CA LYS A 240 4.62 -34.43 -6.88
C LYS A 240 3.16 -34.81 -6.60
N ASN A 241 2.27 -33.83 -6.37
CA ASN A 241 0.86 -34.04 -6.10
C ASN A 241 -0.03 -33.76 -7.33
N GLY A 242 0.57 -33.48 -8.50
CA GLY A 242 -0.16 -33.18 -9.75
C GLY A 242 -0.59 -31.71 -9.89
N ASN A 243 -0.18 -30.81 -8.99
CA ASN A 243 -0.54 -29.40 -9.05
C ASN A 243 0.47 -28.58 -9.85
N ALA A 244 -0.02 -27.56 -10.57
CA ALA A 244 0.85 -26.59 -11.24
C ALA A 244 1.75 -25.87 -10.22
N LYS A 245 3.06 -25.86 -10.50
CA LYS A 245 4.01 -25.11 -9.67
C LYS A 245 3.76 -23.61 -9.75
N LYS A 246 4.31 -22.86 -8.80
CA LYS A 246 4.06 -21.41 -8.66
C LYS A 246 4.44 -20.59 -9.90
N GLY A 247 5.44 -21.02 -10.68
CA GLY A 247 5.83 -20.36 -11.92
C GLY A 247 4.73 -20.38 -12.97
N ASN A 248 4.08 -21.52 -13.17
CA ASN A 248 2.94 -21.64 -14.08
C ASN A 248 1.81 -20.72 -13.63
N ARG A 249 1.45 -20.74 -12.33
CA ARG A 249 0.40 -19.87 -11.77
C ARG A 249 0.69 -18.38 -11.96
N TYR A 250 1.99 -17.98 -11.89
CA TYR A 250 2.40 -16.59 -12.13
C TYR A 250 2.21 -16.21 -13.61
N MET A 251 2.61 -17.09 -14.52
CA MET A 251 2.41 -16.86 -15.96
C MET A 251 0.94 -16.88 -16.36
N ASP A 252 0.16 -17.83 -15.82
CA ASP A 252 -1.28 -17.91 -16.07
C ASP A 252 -1.99 -16.64 -15.62
N ALA A 253 -1.65 -16.12 -14.44
CA ALA A 253 -2.20 -14.85 -13.94
C ALA A 253 -1.81 -13.66 -14.82
N PHE A 254 -0.57 -13.61 -15.30
CA PHE A 254 -0.11 -12.55 -16.21
C PHE A 254 -0.82 -12.59 -17.55
N TYR A 255 -0.93 -13.77 -18.19
CA TYR A 255 -1.62 -13.91 -19.47
C TYR A 255 -3.13 -13.73 -19.36
N ALA A 256 -3.72 -13.97 -18.20
CA ALA A 256 -5.14 -13.68 -17.96
C ALA A 256 -5.43 -12.17 -18.04
N GLU A 257 -4.48 -11.32 -17.62
CA GLU A 257 -4.58 -9.88 -17.74
C GLU A 257 -4.05 -9.32 -19.10
N ASN A 258 -3.34 -10.15 -19.87
CA ASN A 258 -2.74 -9.78 -21.15
C ASN A 258 -3.01 -10.85 -22.22
N PRO A 259 -4.28 -11.07 -22.60
CA PRO A 259 -4.67 -12.19 -23.48
C PRO A 259 -4.10 -12.10 -24.90
N ASP A 260 -3.77 -10.89 -25.36
CA ASP A 260 -3.26 -10.63 -26.71
C ASP A 260 -1.74 -10.83 -26.84
N LEU A 261 -1.03 -11.06 -25.74
CA LEU A 261 0.40 -11.28 -25.78
C LEU A 261 0.74 -12.72 -26.20
N GLU A 262 1.75 -12.85 -27.07
CA GLU A 262 2.30 -14.15 -27.46
C GLU A 262 2.89 -14.87 -26.24
N LYS A 263 2.46 -16.12 -26.03
CA LYS A 263 3.01 -16.94 -24.96
C LYS A 263 4.46 -17.32 -25.27
N LEU A 264 5.36 -16.94 -24.39
CA LEU A 264 6.76 -17.37 -24.47
C LEU A 264 6.86 -18.84 -24.02
N HIS A 265 7.44 -19.66 -24.86
CA HIS A 265 7.68 -21.10 -24.65
C HIS A 265 9.07 -21.33 -24.03
#